data_94644bc86140fac8c7f768d589f2314b
#
_entry.id   94644bc86140fac8c7f768d589f2314b
#
_cell.length_a   1.000
_cell.length_b   1.000
_cell.length_c   1.000
_cell.angle_alpha   90.00
_cell.angle_beta   90.00
_cell.angle_gamma   90.00
#
_symmetry.space_group_name_H-M   'P 1'
#
loop_
_entity.id
_entity.type
_entity.pdbx_description
1 polymer ?
#
loop_
_entity_poly.entity_id
_entity_poly.type
_entity_poly.pdbx_seq_one_letter_code
_entity_poly.pdbx_strand_id
1 'polypeptide(L)'
;MTLPTPASVPSAARDLPHPATAEIRLEEVLHALSDPMRLIVVRNLAAAATEVACSEVPLPVSKSTTTHHFRVLREAGVISQIYRGTSKMNALRRADLEALFPGLLDRVLDAAERQAVRLGG
;
A
#
# COMPACT_ATOMS: atom_id res chain seq x y z
N MET A 1 27.82 19.87 13.31
CA MET A 1 27.29 19.31 13.08
C MET A 1 26.36 18.89 13.72
N THR A 2 25.59 18.83 13.69
CA THR A 2 24.72 18.59 14.28
C THR A 2 23.89 17.66 13.97
N LEU A 3 23.31 17.19 14.42
CA LEU A 3 22.55 16.29 14.19
C LEU A 3 21.36 16.37 14.38
N PRO A 4 20.65 16.32 14.00
CA PRO A 4 19.48 16.57 14.04
C PRO A 4 18.67 15.67 14.44
N THR A 5 18.27 15.27 14.44
CA THR A 5 17.57 14.40 14.69
C THR A 5 16.85 14.15 15.72
N PRO A 6 16.93 14.54 16.63
CA PRO A 6 16.17 14.24 17.71
C PRO A 6 14.76 14.48 17.49
N ALA A 7 14.48 15.47 16.91
CA ALA A 7 13.12 15.78 16.75
C ALA A 7 12.38 14.68 16.09
N SER A 8 13.05 13.90 15.37
CA SER A 8 12.37 12.86 14.67
C SER A 8 12.12 11.65 15.52
N VAL A 9 12.62 11.63 16.71
CA VAL A 9 12.45 10.46 17.55
C VAL A 9 11.01 10.10 17.79
N PRO A 10 10.15 11.02 18.21
CA PRO A 10 8.76 10.66 18.42
C PRO A 10 8.10 10.16 17.15
N SER A 11 8.46 10.77 16.04
CA SER A 11 7.97 10.32 14.78
C SER A 11 8.46 8.96 14.46
N ALA A 12 9.71 8.72 14.69
CA ALA A 12 10.31 7.43 14.41
C ALA A 12 9.61 6.31 15.14
N ALA A 13 9.19 6.56 16.37
CA ALA A 13 8.48 5.57 17.15
C ALA A 13 7.15 5.22 16.52
N ARG A 14 6.62 6.08 15.68
CA ARG A 14 5.34 5.86 15.03
C ARG A 14 5.49 5.52 13.57
N ASP A 15 6.70 5.57 13.05
CA ASP A 15 6.95 5.22 11.68
C ASP A 15 6.90 3.71 11.52
N LEU A 16 6.31 3.28 10.45
CA LEU A 16 6.27 1.87 10.10
C LEU A 16 7.39 1.59 9.11
N PRO A 17 7.99 0.41 9.18
CA PRO A 17 9.10 0.10 8.27
C PRO A 17 8.61 -0.05 6.84
N HIS A 18 9.36 0.54 5.93
CA HIS A 18 9.10 0.45 4.49
C HIS A 18 10.39 0.09 3.77
N PRO A 19 10.31 -0.67 2.69
CA PRO A 19 11.51 -0.88 1.87
C PRO A 19 11.86 0.42 1.14
N ALA A 20 13.15 0.67 0.98
CA ALA A 20 13.59 1.76 0.12
C ALA A 20 13.23 1.37 -1.31
N THR A 21 13.12 2.37 -2.19
CA THR A 21 12.74 2.11 -3.58
C THR A 21 13.64 1.03 -4.21
N ALA A 22 14.92 1.11 -3.98
CA ALA A 22 15.86 0.15 -4.58
C ALA A 22 15.74 -1.26 -4.01
N GLU A 23 15.03 -1.41 -2.90
CA GLU A 23 14.87 -2.72 -2.25
C GLU A 23 13.59 -3.43 -2.68
N ILE A 24 12.74 -2.77 -3.44
CA ILE A 24 11.47 -3.35 -3.86
C ILE A 24 11.74 -4.41 -4.92
N ARG A 25 11.16 -5.59 -4.72
CA ARG A 25 11.38 -6.72 -5.61
C ARG A 25 10.11 -7.07 -6.37
N LEU A 26 10.24 -7.33 -7.66
CA LEU A 26 9.10 -7.63 -8.51
C LEU A 26 8.29 -8.80 -7.99
N GLU A 27 8.95 -9.88 -7.60
CA GLU A 27 8.23 -11.07 -7.14
C GLU A 27 7.45 -10.80 -5.85
N GLU A 28 7.92 -9.89 -5.00
CA GLU A 28 7.20 -9.54 -3.79
C GLU A 28 5.99 -8.66 -4.10
N VAL A 29 6.15 -7.77 -5.07
CA VAL A 29 5.02 -6.95 -5.53
C VAL A 29 3.94 -7.84 -6.13
N LEU A 30 4.34 -8.79 -6.98
CA LEU A 30 3.38 -9.70 -7.60
C LEU A 30 2.69 -10.56 -6.56
N HIS A 31 3.43 -11.03 -5.56
CA HIS A 31 2.84 -11.81 -4.47
C HIS A 31 1.81 -10.97 -3.71
N ALA A 32 2.16 -9.74 -3.39
CA ALA A 32 1.25 -8.87 -2.65
C ALA A 32 -0.03 -8.61 -3.43
N LEU A 33 0.06 -8.54 -4.75
CA LEU A 33 -1.09 -8.27 -5.60
C LEU A 33 -1.88 -9.53 -5.96
N SER A 34 -1.44 -10.70 -5.54
CA SER A 34 -2.08 -11.96 -5.95
C SER A 34 -3.24 -12.40 -5.07
N ASP A 35 -3.68 -11.55 -4.16
CA ASP A 35 -4.78 -11.86 -3.25
C ASP A 35 -5.98 -10.97 -3.55
N PRO A 36 -7.21 -11.52 -3.61
CA PRO A 36 -8.39 -10.73 -3.94
C PRO A 36 -8.63 -9.55 -2.99
N MET A 37 -8.40 -9.75 -1.69
CA MET A 37 -8.60 -8.67 -0.73
C MET A 37 -7.59 -7.56 -0.94
N ARG A 38 -6.33 -7.94 -1.20
CA ARG A 38 -5.29 -6.94 -1.43
C ARG A 38 -5.53 -6.18 -2.74
N LEU A 39 -6.09 -6.83 -3.76
CA LEU A 39 -6.48 -6.13 -4.97
C LEU A 39 -7.56 -5.10 -4.69
N ILE A 40 -8.52 -5.42 -3.82
CA ILE A 40 -9.55 -4.47 -3.43
C ILE A 40 -8.90 -3.24 -2.78
N VAL A 41 -7.96 -3.46 -1.88
CA VAL A 41 -7.27 -2.35 -1.22
C VAL A 41 -6.55 -1.48 -2.26
N VAL A 42 -5.79 -2.09 -3.14
CA VAL A 42 -4.99 -1.35 -4.12
C VAL A 42 -5.89 -0.57 -5.06
N ARG A 43 -7.02 -1.15 -5.49
CA ARG A 43 -7.96 -0.45 -6.35
C ARG A 43 -8.57 0.76 -5.64
N ASN A 44 -8.92 0.61 -4.37
CA ASN A 44 -9.45 1.72 -3.59
C ASN A 44 -8.44 2.84 -3.45
N LEU A 45 -7.19 2.49 -3.17
CA LEU A 45 -6.15 3.51 -3.04
C LEU A 45 -5.85 4.18 -4.38
N ALA A 46 -5.96 3.43 -5.46
CA ALA A 46 -5.73 3.99 -6.79
C ALA A 46 -6.80 5.00 -7.17
N ALA A 47 -8.02 4.79 -6.72
CA ALA A 47 -9.14 5.68 -7.04
C ALA A 47 -9.17 6.92 -6.15
N ALA A 48 -8.45 6.90 -5.05
CA ALA A 48 -8.48 8.01 -4.11
C ALA A 48 -7.54 9.12 -4.54
N ALA A 49 -7.95 10.36 -4.32
CA ALA A 49 -7.12 11.52 -4.65
C ALA A 49 -6.04 11.76 -3.60
N THR A 50 -6.25 11.27 -2.40
CA THR A 50 -5.31 11.48 -1.29
C THR A 50 -5.18 10.19 -0.50
N GLU A 51 -4.49 10.26 0.62
CA GLU A 51 -4.35 9.13 1.54
C GLU A 51 -5.72 8.64 2.02
N VAL A 52 -5.79 7.35 2.31
CA VAL A 52 -7.02 6.70 2.76
C VAL A 52 -6.73 5.96 4.06
N ALA A 53 -7.58 6.17 5.07
CA ALA A 53 -7.44 5.44 6.33
C ALA A 53 -7.79 3.96 6.12
N CYS A 54 -7.15 3.08 6.88
CA CYS A 54 -7.48 1.65 6.80
C CYS A 54 -8.96 1.41 7.02
N SER A 55 -9.57 2.18 7.92
CA SER A 55 -10.99 2.01 8.24
C SER A 55 -11.91 2.41 7.10
N GLU A 56 -11.39 3.13 6.11
CA GLU A 56 -12.20 3.55 4.96
C GLU A 56 -12.18 2.53 3.82
N VAL A 57 -11.48 1.42 4.02
CA VAL A 57 -11.45 0.34 3.03
C VAL A 57 -11.97 -0.91 3.73
N PRO A 58 -13.29 -1.05 3.84
CA PRO A 58 -13.86 -2.21 4.53
C PRO A 58 -13.63 -3.48 3.72
N LEU A 59 -13.17 -4.52 4.39
CA LEU A 59 -12.98 -5.83 3.79
C LEU A 59 -13.84 -6.84 4.54
N PRO A 60 -14.36 -7.85 3.84
CA PRO A 60 -15.23 -8.86 4.47
C PRO A 60 -14.41 -9.91 5.21
N VAL A 61 -13.46 -9.47 6.04
CA VAL A 61 -12.59 -10.35 6.81
C VAL A 61 -12.37 -9.72 8.18
N SER A 62 -11.75 -10.46 9.08
CA SER A 62 -11.51 -9.96 10.43
C SER A 62 -10.56 -8.77 10.43
N LYS A 63 -10.57 -8.02 11.52
CA LYS A 63 -9.71 -6.86 11.66
C LYS A 63 -8.23 -7.26 11.60
N SER A 64 -7.87 -8.37 12.23
CA SER A 64 -6.48 -8.82 12.21
C SER A 64 -6.06 -9.25 10.82
N THR A 65 -6.95 -9.87 10.06
CA THR A 65 -6.65 -10.25 8.69
C THR A 65 -6.51 -9.01 7.81
N THR A 66 -7.36 -8.02 8.01
CA THR A 66 -7.24 -6.74 7.31
C THR A 66 -5.88 -6.11 7.58
N THR A 67 -5.49 -6.06 8.85
CA THR A 67 -4.20 -5.51 9.24
C THR A 67 -3.05 -6.26 8.55
N HIS A 68 -3.17 -7.58 8.47
CA HIS A 68 -2.17 -8.40 7.79
C HIS A 68 -2.06 -8.04 6.31
N HIS A 69 -3.18 -7.86 5.63
CA HIS A 69 -3.16 -7.50 4.20
C HIS A 69 -2.47 -6.15 3.96
N PHE A 70 -2.77 -5.17 4.78
CA PHE A 70 -2.10 -3.88 4.64
C PHE A 70 -0.61 -3.99 4.92
N ARG A 71 -0.22 -4.82 5.88
CA ARG A 71 1.19 -5.03 6.18
C ARG A 71 1.93 -5.70 5.02
N VAL A 72 1.31 -6.70 4.41
CA VAL A 72 1.92 -7.37 3.25
C VAL A 72 2.16 -6.37 2.12
N LEU A 73 1.17 -5.52 1.85
CA LEU A 73 1.32 -4.50 0.81
C LEU A 73 2.42 -3.49 1.14
N ARG A 74 2.51 -3.08 2.41
CA ARG A 74 3.54 -2.14 2.84
C ARG A 74 4.94 -2.76 2.72
N GLU A 75 5.10 -3.97 3.22
CA GLU A 75 6.41 -4.62 3.22
C GLU A 75 6.89 -4.96 1.82
N ALA A 76 5.97 -5.15 0.89
CA ALA A 76 6.33 -5.38 -0.51
C ALA A 76 6.66 -4.08 -1.26
N GLY A 77 6.37 -2.93 -0.67
CA GLY A 77 6.63 -1.66 -1.31
C GLY A 77 5.51 -1.16 -2.20
N VAL A 78 4.33 -1.77 -2.12
CA VAL A 78 3.19 -1.35 -2.93
C VAL A 78 2.53 -0.11 -2.37
N ILE A 79 2.45 0.00 -1.04
CA ILE A 79 1.83 1.14 -0.39
C ILE A 79 2.76 1.73 0.66
N SER A 80 2.48 2.98 1.01
CA SER A 80 3.04 3.60 2.20
C SER A 80 1.95 3.67 3.25
N GLN A 81 2.34 3.49 4.51
CA GLN A 81 1.44 3.65 5.65
C GLN A 81 2.10 4.57 6.65
N ILE A 82 1.39 5.60 7.06
CA ILE A 82 1.92 6.50 8.08
C ILE A 82 0.82 6.81 9.07
N TYR A 83 1.20 7.12 10.30
CA TYR A 83 0.22 7.56 11.29
C TYR A 83 0.01 9.07 11.16
N ARG A 84 -1.26 9.46 11.16
CA ARG A 84 -1.66 10.84 11.32
C ARG A 84 -2.54 10.88 12.55
N GLY A 85 -1.95 11.29 13.67
CA GLY A 85 -2.61 11.13 14.94
C GLY A 85 -2.73 9.67 15.27
N THR A 86 -3.93 9.20 15.47
CA THR A 86 -4.18 7.78 15.74
C THR A 86 -4.64 7.01 14.51
N SER A 87 -4.77 7.69 13.37
CA SER A 87 -5.22 7.04 12.16
C SER A 87 -4.05 6.59 11.32
N LYS A 88 -4.12 5.38 10.81
CA LYS A 88 -3.09 4.85 9.91
C LYS A 88 -3.56 5.14 8.48
N MET A 89 -2.81 5.99 7.79
CA MET A 89 -3.17 6.45 6.45
C MET A 89 -2.33 5.73 5.40
N ASN A 90 -2.94 5.45 4.27
CA ASN A 90 -2.35 4.63 3.22
C ASN A 90 -2.40 5.32 1.88
N ALA A 91 -1.36 5.12 1.07
CA ALA A 91 -1.32 5.61 -0.30
C ALA A 91 -0.50 4.65 -1.14
N LEU A 92 -0.80 4.57 -2.44
CA LEU A 92 0.00 3.78 -3.35
C LEU A 92 1.35 4.46 -3.58
N ARG A 93 2.39 3.65 -3.66
CA ARG A 93 3.71 4.15 -4.03
C ARG A 93 3.85 4.17 -5.55
N ARG A 94 2.97 4.94 -6.21
CA ARG A 94 2.91 4.98 -7.67
C ARG A 94 4.22 5.35 -8.33
N ALA A 95 4.85 6.40 -7.84
CA ALA A 95 6.07 6.89 -8.48
C ALA A 95 7.19 5.86 -8.40
N ASP A 96 7.31 5.21 -7.25
CA ASP A 96 8.35 4.19 -7.08
C ASP A 96 8.08 2.98 -7.96
N LEU A 97 6.83 2.52 -7.98
CA LEU A 97 6.47 1.35 -8.79
C LEU A 97 6.61 1.64 -10.27
N GLU A 98 6.25 2.85 -10.70
CA GLU A 98 6.39 3.20 -12.10
C GLU A 98 7.86 3.31 -12.51
N ALA A 99 8.69 3.84 -11.61
CA ALA A 99 10.12 3.97 -11.90
C ALA A 99 10.78 2.60 -12.04
N LEU A 100 10.37 1.65 -11.19
CA LEU A 100 11.00 0.32 -11.19
C LEU A 100 10.39 -0.63 -12.22
N PHE A 101 9.08 -0.57 -12.39
CA PHE A 101 8.34 -1.49 -13.25
C PHE A 101 7.37 -0.70 -14.11
N PRO A 102 7.87 -0.02 -15.15
CA PRO A 102 7.02 0.88 -15.95
C PRO A 102 5.79 0.16 -16.50
N GLY A 103 4.63 0.73 -16.23
CA GLY A 103 3.36 0.22 -16.74
C GLY A 103 2.76 -0.92 -15.96
N LEU A 104 3.49 -1.53 -15.04
CA LEU A 104 2.99 -2.72 -14.33
C LEU A 104 1.74 -2.40 -13.51
N LEU A 105 1.80 -1.38 -12.66
CA LEU A 105 0.69 -1.07 -11.78
C LEU A 105 -0.57 -0.75 -12.57
N ASP A 106 -0.44 0.09 -13.60
CA ASP A 106 -1.60 0.48 -14.40
C ASP A 106 -2.22 -0.72 -15.12
N ARG A 107 -1.40 -1.65 -15.59
CA ARG A 107 -1.91 -2.85 -16.25
C ARG A 107 -2.61 -3.77 -15.28
N VAL A 108 -2.06 -3.90 -14.07
CA VAL A 108 -2.70 -4.72 -13.03
C VAL A 108 -4.04 -4.12 -12.63
N LEU A 109 -4.09 -2.80 -12.45
CA LEU A 109 -5.34 -2.14 -12.07
C LEU A 109 -6.38 -2.28 -13.16
N ASP A 110 -6.00 -2.11 -14.43
CA ASP A 110 -6.93 -2.28 -15.54
C ASP A 110 -7.43 -3.72 -15.60
N ALA A 111 -6.54 -4.68 -15.45
CA ALA A 111 -6.92 -6.10 -15.45
C ALA A 111 -7.86 -6.43 -14.31
N ALA A 112 -7.59 -5.87 -13.13
CA ALA A 112 -8.43 -6.11 -11.96
C ALA A 112 -9.83 -5.54 -12.17
N GLU A 113 -9.93 -4.36 -12.76
CA GLU A 113 -11.22 -3.76 -13.03
C GLU A 113 -12.01 -4.56 -14.04
N ARG A 114 -11.38 -4.98 -15.12
CA ARG A 114 -12.02 -5.81 -16.14
C ARG A 114 -12.49 -7.13 -15.54
N GLN A 115 -11.69 -7.71 -14.67
CA GLN A 115 -12.06 -8.95 -13.99
C GLN A 115 -13.27 -8.76 -13.10
N ALA A 116 -13.32 -7.65 -12.37
CA ALA A 116 -14.44 -7.36 -11.49
C ALA A 116 -15.74 -7.26 -12.29
N VAL A 117 -15.68 -6.57 -13.43
CA VAL A 117 -16.87 -6.45 -14.31
C VAL A 117 -17.27 -7.82 -14.83
N ARG A 118 -16.29 -8.62 -15.31
CA ARG A 118 -16.57 -9.93 -15.90
C ARG A 118 -17.17 -10.90 -14.88
N LEU A 119 -16.73 -10.83 -13.64
CA LEU A 119 -17.18 -11.75 -12.60
C LEU A 119 -18.33 -11.21 -11.76
N GLY A 120 -18.89 -10.06 -12.15
CA GLY A 120 -20.05 -9.52 -11.50
C GLY A 120 -19.77 -8.66 -10.30
N GLY A 121 -18.62 -8.10 -10.26
CA GLY A 121 -18.33 -7.23 -9.18
C GLY A 121 -16.96 -7.35 -8.66
#